data_6f732e7ccbec25f9208d66d9ac27f3b1
#
_entry.id   6f732e7ccbec25f9208d66d9ac27f3b1
#
_cell.length_a   1.000
_cell.length_b   1.000
_cell.length_c   1.000
_cell.angle_alpha   90.00
_cell.angle_beta   90.00
_cell.angle_gamma   90.00
#
_symmetry.space_group_name_H-M   'P 1'
#
loop_
_entity.id
_entity.type
_entity.pdbx_description
1 polymer ?
#
loop_
_entity_poly.entity_id
_entity_poly.type
_entity_poly.pdbx_seq_one_letter_code
_entity_poly.pdbx_strand_id
1 'polypeptide(L)'
;MHIVLHQPEIPQNTGNIGRTCVATGSSLHLIEPLGFALHGKDLKRAGMDYWDKLDYTRYTNYEEFKEKHPGAKVWLATTKAKRSYTEVKFGIDDYIMFGKESAGIPEEILVDNEEDCIRIPMGHDIRSLNLSNSVAIVLYEALRQQGFASLEEYGELHRLSWSGDNSN
;
A
#
# COMPACT_ATOMS: atom_id res chain seq x y z
N MET A 1 -2.37 7.36 -6.66
CA MET A 1 -1.98 7.02 -5.26
C MET A 1 -0.59 6.39 -5.22
N HIS A 2 0.16 6.62 -4.15
CA HIS A 2 1.52 6.13 -3.98
C HIS A 2 1.64 5.33 -2.68
N ILE A 3 2.11 4.08 -2.76
CA ILE A 3 2.37 3.24 -1.60
C ILE A 3 3.87 3.27 -1.29
N VAL A 4 4.23 3.56 -0.04
CA VAL A 4 5.62 3.62 0.43
C VAL A 4 5.85 2.52 1.46
N LEU A 5 6.86 1.68 1.23
CA LEU A 5 7.30 0.68 2.20
C LEU A 5 8.64 1.11 2.77
N HIS A 6 8.65 1.38 4.06
CA HIS A 6 9.87 1.73 4.80
C HIS A 6 10.54 0.46 5.30
N GLN A 7 11.64 0.06 4.65
CA GLN A 7 12.47 -1.09 5.00
C GLN A 7 11.69 -2.42 5.10
N PRO A 8 10.90 -2.82 4.08
CA PRO A 8 10.15 -4.07 4.12
C PRO A 8 11.08 -5.27 4.25
N GLU A 9 10.67 -6.28 5.05
CA GLU A 9 11.52 -7.42 5.42
C GLU A 9 11.09 -8.71 4.71
N ILE A 10 9.81 -8.87 4.36
CA ILE A 10 9.23 -10.11 3.84
C ILE A 10 8.92 -9.98 2.35
N PRO A 11 9.63 -10.71 1.46
CA PRO A 11 9.45 -10.57 0.01
C PRO A 11 8.03 -10.91 -0.46
N GLN A 12 7.35 -11.87 0.18
CA GLN A 12 5.97 -12.24 -0.16
C GLN A 12 4.98 -11.09 0.07
N ASN A 13 5.17 -10.32 1.17
CA ASN A 13 4.35 -9.15 1.43
C ASN A 13 4.56 -8.08 0.35
N THR A 14 5.82 -7.77 0.05
CA THR A 14 6.16 -6.80 -1.00
C THR A 14 5.62 -7.25 -2.37
N GLY A 15 5.68 -8.56 -2.66
CA GLY A 15 5.06 -9.12 -3.84
C GLY A 15 3.56 -8.92 -3.91
N ASN A 16 2.82 -9.26 -2.87
CA ASN A 16 1.37 -9.06 -2.80
C ASN A 16 1.00 -7.57 -2.93
N ILE A 17 1.78 -6.68 -2.29
CA ILE A 17 1.59 -5.23 -2.40
C ILE A 17 1.82 -4.76 -3.83
N GLY A 18 2.88 -5.21 -4.48
CA GLY A 18 3.15 -4.90 -5.88
C GLY A 18 2.00 -5.33 -6.81
N ARG A 19 1.41 -6.52 -6.58
CA ARG A 19 0.20 -6.95 -7.31
C ARG A 19 -0.98 -6.02 -7.09
N THR A 20 -1.20 -5.60 -5.85
CA THR A 20 -2.26 -4.64 -5.52
C THR A 20 -2.02 -3.30 -6.20
N CYS A 21 -0.76 -2.80 -6.22
CA CYS A 21 -0.40 -1.58 -6.93
C CYS A 21 -0.67 -1.68 -8.44
N VAL A 22 -0.28 -2.78 -9.09
CA VAL A 22 -0.58 -3.01 -10.51
C VAL A 22 -2.09 -3.05 -10.76
N ALA A 23 -2.85 -3.75 -9.90
CA ALA A 23 -4.30 -3.87 -10.05
C ALA A 23 -5.04 -2.54 -9.89
N THR A 24 -4.47 -1.59 -9.17
CA THR A 24 -5.08 -0.28 -8.86
C THR A 24 -4.46 0.89 -9.61
N GLY A 25 -3.44 0.65 -10.46
CA GLY A 25 -2.69 1.72 -11.11
C GLY A 25 -1.93 2.62 -10.13
N SER A 26 -1.57 2.10 -8.94
CA SER A 26 -0.81 2.82 -7.93
C SER A 26 0.69 2.57 -8.09
N SER A 27 1.53 3.56 -7.73
CA SER A 27 2.99 3.42 -7.73
C SER A 27 3.50 2.88 -6.39
N LEU A 28 4.60 2.10 -6.43
CA LEU A 28 5.25 1.53 -5.24
C LEU A 28 6.60 2.19 -5.01
N HIS A 29 6.85 2.66 -3.80
CA HIS A 29 8.10 3.26 -3.36
C HIS A 29 8.74 2.39 -2.27
N LEU A 30 10.00 1.98 -2.47
CA LEU A 30 10.72 1.10 -1.55
C LEU A 30 11.91 1.84 -0.94
N ILE A 31 11.87 2.07 0.37
CA ILE A 31 12.95 2.69 1.12
C ILE A 31 13.82 1.58 1.72
N GLU A 32 15.12 1.60 1.38
CA GLU A 32 16.11 0.63 1.84
C GLU A 32 16.57 0.88 3.30
N PRO A 33 17.19 -0.12 3.95
CA PRO A 33 17.51 -1.44 3.43
C PRO A 33 16.28 -2.35 3.32
N LEU A 34 16.25 -3.21 2.28
CA LEU A 34 15.25 -4.27 2.17
C LEU A 34 15.77 -5.54 2.86
N GLY A 35 14.89 -6.29 3.54
CA GLY A 35 15.21 -7.58 4.14
C GLY A 35 15.46 -8.71 3.14
N PHE A 36 15.43 -8.43 1.83
CA PHE A 36 15.56 -9.40 0.74
C PHE A 36 16.17 -8.76 -0.51
N ALA A 37 16.64 -9.60 -1.44
CA ALA A 37 17.18 -9.14 -2.71
C ALA A 37 16.08 -9.06 -3.78
N LEU A 38 15.97 -7.91 -4.44
CA LEU A 38 15.09 -7.72 -5.61
C LEU A 38 15.82 -8.14 -6.88
N HIS A 39 16.03 -9.45 -7.07
CA HIS A 39 16.61 -9.98 -8.31
C HIS A 39 15.52 -10.67 -9.15
N GLY A 40 15.54 -10.45 -10.47
CA GLY A 40 14.51 -10.93 -11.40
C GLY A 40 14.22 -12.45 -11.35
N LYS A 41 15.20 -13.28 -10.94
CA LYS A 41 14.99 -14.72 -10.74
C LYS A 41 14.20 -15.02 -9.45
N ASP A 42 14.41 -14.27 -8.39
CA ASP A 42 13.75 -14.46 -7.11
C ASP A 42 12.31 -13.91 -7.16
N LEU A 43 12.10 -12.84 -7.91
CA LEU A 43 10.77 -12.29 -8.18
C LEU A 43 9.90 -13.28 -8.97
N LYS A 44 10.46 -13.92 -10.01
CA LYS A 44 9.74 -14.96 -10.78
C LYS A 44 9.40 -16.19 -9.92
N ARG A 45 10.30 -16.63 -9.05
CA ARG A 45 10.06 -17.73 -8.12
C ARG A 45 8.98 -17.43 -7.08
N ALA A 46 8.82 -16.15 -6.71
CA ALA A 46 7.76 -15.69 -5.81
C ALA A 46 6.40 -15.47 -6.51
N GLY A 47 6.25 -15.86 -7.80
CA GLY A 47 5.01 -15.71 -8.56
C GLY A 47 4.69 -14.27 -8.94
N MET A 48 5.71 -13.43 -9.07
CA MET A 48 5.58 -12.00 -9.41
C MET A 48 5.69 -11.78 -10.93
N ASP A 49 4.85 -12.44 -11.69
CA ASP A 49 4.74 -12.34 -13.16
C ASP A 49 4.26 -10.95 -13.64
N TYR A 50 3.66 -10.17 -12.75
CA TYR A 50 3.19 -8.80 -12.99
C TYR A 50 4.27 -7.73 -12.71
N TRP A 51 5.45 -8.10 -12.17
CA TRP A 51 6.48 -7.15 -11.74
C TRP A 51 6.96 -6.23 -12.88
N ASP A 52 7.00 -6.73 -14.10
CA ASP A 52 7.37 -5.93 -15.28
C ASP A 52 6.36 -4.81 -15.60
N LYS A 53 5.15 -4.88 -15.02
CA LYS A 53 4.10 -3.86 -15.16
C LYS A 53 4.03 -2.90 -13.96
N LEU A 54 4.78 -3.20 -12.90
CA LEU A 54 4.77 -2.41 -11.68
C LEU A 54 5.60 -1.14 -11.86
N ASP A 55 4.96 0.00 -11.67
CA ASP A 55 5.66 1.27 -11.49
C ASP A 55 6.25 1.32 -10.08
N TYR A 56 7.57 1.17 -9.95
CA TYR A 56 8.21 1.23 -8.65
C TYR A 56 9.53 2.01 -8.67
N THR A 57 9.83 2.66 -7.55
CA THR A 57 11.07 3.41 -7.32
C THR A 57 11.72 2.96 -6.02
N ARG A 58 13.07 2.93 -6.00
CA ARG A 58 13.87 2.61 -4.80
C ARG A 58 14.58 3.85 -4.31
N TYR A 59 14.73 3.94 -2.98
CA TYR A 59 15.42 5.01 -2.28
C TYR A 59 16.41 4.39 -1.29
N THR A 60 17.60 4.96 -1.18
CA THR A 60 18.63 4.45 -0.26
C THR A 60 18.27 4.65 1.21
N ASN A 61 17.44 5.66 1.51
CA ASN A 61 16.95 5.98 2.85
C ASN A 61 15.72 6.89 2.79
N TYR A 62 15.17 7.22 3.95
CA TYR A 62 14.00 8.09 4.09
C TYR A 62 14.29 9.54 3.68
N GLU A 63 15.50 10.02 3.92
CA GLU A 63 15.94 11.38 3.56
C GLU A 63 15.91 11.57 2.05
N GLU A 64 16.45 10.62 1.28
CA GLU A 64 16.40 10.65 -0.18
C GLU A 64 14.95 10.65 -0.70
N PHE A 65 14.06 9.86 -0.07
CA PHE A 65 12.63 9.87 -0.41
C PHE A 65 12.05 11.28 -0.22
N LYS A 66 12.30 11.93 0.93
CA LYS A 66 11.81 13.30 1.19
C LYS A 66 12.36 14.34 0.22
N GLU A 67 13.66 14.26 -0.08
CA GLU A 67 14.32 15.18 -1.02
C GLU A 67 13.75 15.08 -2.43
N LYS A 68 13.38 13.89 -2.88
CA LYS A 68 12.78 13.66 -4.20
C LYS A 68 11.29 14.03 -4.28
N HIS A 69 10.63 14.12 -3.13
CA HIS A 69 9.19 14.44 -3.05
C HIS A 69 8.92 15.63 -2.10
N PRO A 70 9.50 16.81 -2.38
CA PRO A 70 9.30 17.97 -1.51
C PRO A 70 7.83 18.43 -1.53
N GLY A 71 7.26 18.57 -0.33
CA GLY A 71 5.87 18.99 -0.16
C GLY A 71 4.82 17.92 -0.43
N ALA A 72 5.22 16.66 -0.68
CA ALA A 72 4.28 15.55 -0.81
C ALA A 72 3.51 15.31 0.50
N LYS A 73 2.21 15.10 0.41
CA LYS A 73 1.41 14.64 1.54
C LYS A 73 1.66 13.15 1.76
N VAL A 74 2.17 12.80 2.93
CA VAL A 74 2.49 11.41 3.30
C VAL A 74 1.70 11.01 4.53
N TRP A 75 0.75 10.08 4.38
CA TRP A 75 0.04 9.46 5.49
C TRP A 75 0.87 8.31 6.07
N LEU A 76 1.02 8.25 7.38
CA LEU A 76 1.84 7.26 8.09
C LEU A 76 0.93 6.23 8.75
N ALA A 77 0.79 5.06 8.12
CA ALA A 77 -0.04 3.98 8.64
C ALA A 77 0.68 3.24 9.77
N THR A 78 0.22 3.43 11.00
CA THR A 78 0.83 2.88 12.21
C THR A 78 -0.22 2.49 13.23
N THR A 79 0.06 1.45 14.03
CA THR A 79 -0.80 1.04 15.15
C THR A 79 -0.76 2.03 16.32
N LYS A 80 0.17 2.99 16.31
CA LYS A 80 0.37 4.00 17.36
C LYS A 80 -0.44 5.28 17.15
N ALA A 81 -1.07 5.44 15.97
CA ALA A 81 -1.85 6.64 15.66
C ALA A 81 -3.13 6.75 16.51
N LYS A 82 -3.53 7.99 16.77
CA LYS A 82 -4.75 8.35 17.51
C LYS A 82 -5.98 8.47 16.60
N ARG A 83 -5.77 8.57 15.29
CA ARG A 83 -6.80 8.80 14.27
C ARG A 83 -7.02 7.56 13.41
N SER A 84 -8.27 7.21 13.14
CA SER A 84 -8.60 6.15 12.18
C SER A 84 -8.29 6.59 10.75
N TYR A 85 -7.89 5.64 9.89
CA TYR A 85 -7.71 5.87 8.46
C TYR A 85 -8.99 6.34 7.74
N THR A 86 -10.16 6.08 8.33
CA THR A 86 -11.46 6.50 7.78
C THR A 86 -11.83 7.95 8.11
N GLU A 87 -11.10 8.58 9.05
CA GLU A 87 -11.35 9.97 9.49
C GLU A 87 -10.57 11.00 8.69
N VAL A 88 -9.77 10.56 7.72
CA VAL A 88 -8.96 11.44 6.88
C VAL A 88 -9.48 11.48 5.45
N LYS A 89 -9.12 12.52 4.72
CA LYS A 89 -9.44 12.66 3.30
C LYS A 89 -8.16 12.48 2.48
N PHE A 90 -8.11 11.41 1.71
CA PHE A 90 -6.99 11.11 0.82
C PHE A 90 -7.09 11.92 -0.48
N GLY A 91 -6.01 12.61 -0.84
CA GLY A 91 -5.83 13.21 -2.16
C GLY A 91 -5.39 12.17 -3.19
N ILE A 92 -5.57 12.48 -4.48
CA ILE A 92 -5.26 11.54 -5.58
C ILE A 92 -3.77 11.22 -5.69
N ASP A 93 -2.92 12.18 -5.34
CA ASP A 93 -1.46 12.06 -5.41
C ASP A 93 -0.81 11.87 -4.02
N ASP A 94 -1.61 11.54 -3.01
CA ASP A 94 -1.09 11.30 -1.67
C ASP A 94 -0.26 10.01 -1.62
N TYR A 95 0.71 10.02 -0.72
CA TYR A 95 1.54 8.88 -0.35
C TYR A 95 0.99 8.25 0.93
N ILE A 96 1.01 6.91 1.00
CA ILE A 96 0.66 6.16 2.20
C ILE A 96 1.86 5.29 2.56
N MET A 97 2.53 5.62 3.67
CA MET A 97 3.71 4.92 4.14
C MET A 97 3.34 3.86 5.17
N PHE A 98 3.96 2.70 5.01
CA PHE A 98 3.90 1.57 5.93
C PHE A 98 5.33 1.22 6.37
N GLY A 99 5.50 0.84 7.62
CA GLY A 99 6.78 0.42 8.17
C GLY A 99 7.06 -1.06 7.96
N LYS A 100 8.27 -1.49 8.35
CA LYS A 100 8.69 -2.88 8.31
C LYS A 100 7.85 -3.78 9.23
N GLU A 101 7.78 -5.06 8.89
CA GLU A 101 6.91 -6.02 9.56
C GLU A 101 7.25 -6.20 11.05
N SER A 102 8.53 -6.14 11.42
CA SER A 102 8.99 -6.39 12.79
C SER A 102 8.80 -5.22 13.76
N ALA A 103 8.85 -3.95 13.26
CA ALA A 103 8.89 -2.77 14.13
C ALA A 103 8.00 -1.60 13.70
N GLY A 104 7.44 -1.64 12.48
CA GLY A 104 6.66 -0.53 11.93
C GLY A 104 7.54 0.64 11.46
N ILE A 105 6.96 1.82 11.41
CA ILE A 105 7.63 3.08 11.09
C ILE A 105 8.42 3.53 12.34
N PRO A 106 9.69 4.00 12.19
CA PRO A 106 10.46 4.56 13.31
C PRO A 106 9.72 5.66 14.04
N GLU A 107 9.84 5.70 15.38
CA GLU A 107 9.11 6.66 16.21
C GLU A 107 9.54 8.11 15.96
N GLU A 108 10.80 8.31 15.59
CA GLU A 108 11.34 9.61 15.20
C GLU A 108 10.58 10.21 14.02
N ILE A 109 10.23 9.38 13.02
CA ILE A 109 9.43 9.82 11.88
C ILE A 109 7.98 10.10 12.31
N LEU A 110 7.42 9.28 13.21
CA LEU A 110 6.04 9.45 13.66
C LEU A 110 5.84 10.71 14.48
N VAL A 111 6.76 11.02 15.38
CA VAL A 111 6.70 12.20 16.27
C VAL A 111 6.72 13.50 15.47
N ASP A 112 7.56 13.56 14.42
CA ASP A 112 7.65 14.73 13.54
C ASP A 112 6.42 14.91 12.63
N ASN A 113 5.54 13.89 12.55
CA ASN A 113 4.38 13.87 11.63
C ASN A 113 3.12 13.34 12.31
N GLU A 114 2.88 13.66 13.58
CA GLU A 114 1.76 13.11 14.36
C GLU A 114 0.40 13.31 13.67
N GLU A 115 0.16 14.49 13.09
CA GLU A 115 -1.09 14.83 12.40
C GLU A 115 -1.36 13.99 11.15
N ASP A 116 -0.33 13.36 10.60
CA ASP A 116 -0.40 12.53 9.40
C ASP A 116 -0.43 11.03 9.71
N CYS A 117 -0.38 10.68 11.01
CA CYS A 117 -0.48 9.31 11.46
C CYS A 117 -1.93 8.82 11.43
N ILE A 118 -2.13 7.64 10.83
CA ILE A 118 -3.42 6.96 10.73
C ILE A 118 -3.31 5.51 11.16
N ARG A 119 -4.40 4.93 11.66
CA ARG A 119 -4.45 3.51 12.07
C ARG A 119 -5.65 2.79 11.50
N ILE A 120 -5.48 1.49 11.28
CA ILE A 120 -6.59 0.56 11.09
C ILE A 120 -7.06 0.12 12.48
N PRO A 121 -8.36 0.25 12.83
CA PRO A 121 -8.89 -0.28 14.08
C PRO A 121 -8.71 -1.80 14.16
N MET A 122 -8.33 -2.30 15.34
CA MET A 122 -8.10 -3.73 15.59
C MET A 122 -8.59 -4.11 16.98
N GLY A 123 -8.87 -5.40 17.17
CA GLY A 123 -9.16 -5.97 18.49
C GLY A 123 -7.96 -5.86 19.44
N HIS A 124 -8.24 -5.97 20.75
CA HIS A 124 -7.24 -5.73 21.80
C HIS A 124 -6.10 -6.77 21.83
N ASP A 125 -6.36 -8.00 21.40
CA ASP A 125 -5.42 -9.12 21.53
C ASP A 125 -4.45 -9.26 20.35
N ILE A 126 -4.56 -8.39 19.33
CA ILE A 126 -3.75 -8.43 18.11
C ILE A 126 -2.85 -7.18 18.06
N ARG A 127 -1.55 -7.40 17.86
CA ARG A 127 -0.56 -6.32 17.79
C ARG A 127 -0.56 -5.57 16.45
N SER A 128 -0.75 -6.30 15.35
CA SER A 128 -0.74 -5.75 14.00
C SER A 128 -1.44 -6.70 13.02
N LEU A 129 -1.88 -6.16 11.89
CA LEU A 129 -2.27 -6.93 10.72
C LEU A 129 -1.05 -7.25 9.87
N ASN A 130 -1.20 -8.25 9.00
CA ASN A 130 -0.21 -8.50 7.94
C ASN A 130 -0.03 -7.24 7.08
N LEU A 131 1.22 -6.96 6.69
CA LEU A 131 1.56 -5.73 5.97
C LEU A 131 0.79 -5.59 4.65
N SER A 132 0.71 -6.64 3.84
CA SER A 132 0.00 -6.58 2.55
C SER A 132 -1.51 -6.39 2.72
N ASN A 133 -2.10 -6.94 3.78
CA ASN A 133 -3.50 -6.71 4.12
C ASN A 133 -3.72 -5.25 4.55
N SER A 134 -2.84 -4.70 5.39
CA SER A 134 -2.92 -3.31 5.82
C SER A 134 -2.87 -2.35 4.63
N VAL A 135 -1.95 -2.58 3.69
CA VAL A 135 -1.85 -1.78 2.46
C VAL A 135 -3.15 -1.85 1.67
N ALA A 136 -3.69 -3.06 1.43
CA ALA A 136 -4.92 -3.22 0.67
C ALA A 136 -6.10 -2.49 1.32
N ILE A 137 -6.27 -2.60 2.65
CA ILE A 137 -7.35 -1.94 3.39
C ILE A 137 -7.30 -0.42 3.21
N VAL A 138 -6.13 0.20 3.47
CA VAL A 138 -6.01 1.66 3.44
C VAL A 138 -6.05 2.20 2.01
N LEU A 139 -5.39 1.51 1.06
CA LEU A 139 -5.40 1.90 -0.35
C LEU A 139 -6.82 1.86 -0.93
N TYR A 140 -7.58 0.78 -0.68
CA TYR A 140 -8.95 0.68 -1.21
C TYR A 140 -9.91 1.69 -0.56
N GLU A 141 -9.70 2.08 0.69
CA GLU A 141 -10.44 3.21 1.28
C GLU A 141 -10.10 4.52 0.56
N ALA A 142 -8.82 4.79 0.30
CA ALA A 142 -8.41 5.98 -0.44
C ALA A 142 -9.01 6.01 -1.85
N LEU A 143 -9.01 4.87 -2.56
CA LEU A 143 -9.62 4.73 -3.88
C LEU A 143 -11.15 4.87 -3.84
N ARG A 144 -11.79 4.33 -2.80
CA ARG A 144 -13.24 4.50 -2.59
C ARG A 144 -13.62 5.98 -2.43
N GLN A 145 -12.82 6.76 -1.68
CA GLN A 145 -13.03 8.20 -1.54
C GLN A 145 -12.90 8.94 -2.87
N GLN A 146 -12.15 8.38 -3.82
CA GLN A 146 -11.95 8.92 -5.18
C GLN A 146 -12.92 8.33 -6.21
N GLY A 147 -13.92 7.53 -5.77
CA GLY A 147 -14.94 6.93 -6.64
C GLY A 147 -14.39 5.84 -7.55
N PHE A 148 -13.31 5.13 -7.15
CA PHE A 148 -12.65 4.08 -7.93
C PHE A 148 -12.31 4.46 -9.37
N ALA A 149 -12.00 5.75 -9.60
CA ALA A 149 -11.70 6.28 -10.92
C ALA A 149 -10.70 5.39 -11.68
N SER A 150 -11.02 4.99 -12.88
CA SER A 150 -10.23 4.11 -13.76
C SER A 150 -10.17 2.63 -13.34
N LEU A 151 -10.98 2.18 -12.39
CA LEU A 151 -11.12 0.76 -12.06
C LEU A 151 -12.43 0.18 -12.60
N GLU A 152 -12.40 -1.09 -12.97
CA GLU A 152 -13.60 -1.83 -13.32
C GLU A 152 -14.36 -2.21 -12.05
N GLU A 153 -15.58 -1.69 -11.87
CA GLU A 153 -16.42 -1.94 -10.70
C GLU A 153 -17.37 -3.11 -10.87
N TYR A 154 -17.60 -3.54 -12.11
CA TYR A 154 -18.56 -4.58 -12.45
C TYR A 154 -17.88 -5.69 -13.22
N GLY A 155 -18.30 -6.91 -12.99
CA GLY A 155 -17.79 -8.09 -13.65
C GLY A 155 -18.91 -8.94 -14.27
N GLU A 156 -18.55 -9.80 -15.21
CA GLU A 156 -19.45 -10.74 -15.87
C GLU A 156 -19.03 -12.19 -15.58
N LEU A 157 -19.99 -13.11 -15.64
CA LEU A 157 -19.73 -14.55 -15.56
C LEU A 157 -19.14 -15.06 -16.88
N HIS A 158 -18.11 -15.90 -16.83
CA HIS A 158 -17.45 -16.41 -18.03
C HIS A 158 -18.25 -17.46 -18.80
N ARG A 159 -19.19 -18.19 -18.18
CA ARG A 159 -19.91 -19.33 -18.78
C ARG A 159 -21.40 -19.33 -18.52
N LEU A 160 -21.87 -18.60 -17.58
CA LEU A 160 -23.28 -18.50 -17.16
C LEU A 160 -23.70 -17.04 -17.19
N SER A 161 -25.00 -16.80 -17.12
CA SER A 161 -25.56 -15.45 -16.96
C SER A 161 -26.19 -15.32 -15.57
N TRP A 162 -26.18 -14.12 -15.01
CA TRP A 162 -26.91 -13.83 -13.80
C TRP A 162 -28.42 -13.96 -14.06
N SER A 163 -29.18 -14.41 -13.06
CA SER A 163 -30.62 -14.68 -13.20
C SER A 163 -31.50 -13.44 -13.51
N GLY A 164 -30.94 -12.28 -13.74
CA GLY A 164 -31.63 -11.06 -14.16
C GLY A 164 -31.30 -10.62 -15.59
N ASP A 165 -30.30 -11.21 -16.25
CA ASP A 165 -29.84 -10.78 -17.57
C ASP A 165 -30.64 -11.40 -18.74
N ASN A 166 -31.58 -12.30 -18.45
CA ASN A 166 -32.41 -12.99 -19.44
C ASN A 166 -33.74 -12.27 -19.73
N SER A 167 -33.81 -10.95 -19.57
CA SER A 167 -35.00 -10.16 -19.90
C SER A 167 -34.71 -9.30 -21.12
N ASN A 168 -34.71 -9.97 -22.33
CA ASN A 168 -35.19 -9.44 -23.63
C ASN A 168 -35.24 -10.56 -24.66
#